data_455e06d31eb774c51f4652ed269e472a
#
_entry.id   455e06d31eb774c51f4652ed269e472a
#
_cell.length_a   1.000
_cell.length_b   1.000
_cell.length_c   1.000
_cell.angle_alpha   90.00
_cell.angle_beta   90.00
_cell.angle_gamma   90.00
#
_symmetry.space_group_name_H-M   'P 1'
#
loop_
_entity.id
_entity.type
_entity.pdbx_description
1 polymer ?
#
loop_
_entity_poly.entity_id
_entity_poly.type
_entity_poly.pdbx_seq_one_letter_code
_entity_poly.pdbx_strand_id
1 'polypeptide(L)'
;PQIGDFMRGTFPAASWIYAAETKKEKADDATLVMSDISRKALKLTRDVAKELLEGKIQPGPSGESRLDEVVDKLVSGEMIHSTPLSAADAKALGLPISTDFPQEVHEFMKLFKPVKKNVEYVE
;
A
#
# COMPACT_ATOMS: atom_id res chain seq x y z
N PRO A 1 4.65 -18.77 -10.93
CA PRO A 1 4.29 -18.88 -9.52
C PRO A 1 3.21 -19.94 -9.30
N GLN A 2 3.25 -20.60 -8.16
CA GLN A 2 2.27 -21.60 -7.78
C GLN A 2 1.23 -20.99 -6.84
N ILE A 3 0.02 -21.58 -6.78
CA ILE A 3 -1.06 -21.12 -5.92
C ILE A 3 -0.61 -21.04 -4.45
N GLY A 4 0.20 -22.01 -3.99
CA GLY A 4 0.76 -22.00 -2.64
C GLY A 4 1.63 -20.79 -2.33
N ASP A 5 2.34 -20.26 -3.31
CA ASP A 5 3.18 -19.06 -3.14
C ASP A 5 2.33 -17.81 -2.96
N PHE A 6 1.25 -17.69 -3.71
CA PHE A 6 0.28 -16.61 -3.53
C PHE A 6 -0.39 -16.67 -2.15
N MET A 7 -0.84 -17.84 -1.73
CA MET A 7 -1.48 -18.05 -0.42
C MET A 7 -0.55 -17.75 0.76
N ARG A 8 0.75 -17.93 0.58
CA ARG A 8 1.79 -17.56 1.56
C ARG A 8 2.23 -16.12 1.47
N GLY A 9 1.69 -15.35 0.52
CA GLY A 9 2.13 -13.98 0.26
C GLY A 9 3.53 -13.87 -0.36
N THR A 10 4.10 -14.97 -0.86
CA THR A 10 5.43 -15.00 -1.49
C THR A 10 5.43 -14.27 -2.84
N PHE A 11 4.30 -14.33 -3.56
CA PHE A 11 4.10 -13.61 -4.81
C PHE A 11 3.00 -12.56 -4.64
N PRO A 12 3.31 -11.29 -4.80
CA PRO A 12 2.29 -10.24 -4.79
C PRO A 12 1.35 -10.36 -5.99
N ALA A 13 0.13 -9.83 -5.82
CA ALA A 13 -0.91 -9.88 -6.84
C ALA A 13 -0.45 -9.38 -8.23
N ALA A 14 0.36 -8.33 -8.27
CA ALA A 14 0.92 -7.80 -9.51
C ALA A 14 1.76 -8.83 -10.30
N SER A 15 2.46 -9.73 -9.60
CA SER A 15 3.24 -10.77 -10.25
C SER A 15 2.40 -11.79 -11.00
N TRP A 16 1.22 -12.14 -10.47
CA TRP A 16 0.27 -13.03 -11.16
C TRP A 16 -0.30 -12.37 -12.41
N ILE A 17 -0.67 -11.10 -12.32
CA ILE A 17 -1.18 -10.33 -13.44
C ILE A 17 -0.11 -10.22 -14.54
N TYR A 18 1.12 -9.85 -14.16
CA TYR A 18 2.24 -9.77 -15.08
C TYR A 18 2.54 -11.10 -15.77
N ALA A 19 2.53 -12.21 -15.02
CA ALA A 19 2.75 -13.53 -15.57
C ALA A 19 1.66 -13.92 -16.60
N ALA A 20 0.40 -13.59 -16.34
CA ALA A 20 -0.69 -13.84 -17.27
C ALA A 20 -0.57 -12.97 -18.54
N GLU A 21 -0.22 -11.70 -18.40
CA GLU A 21 -0.08 -10.77 -19.53
C GLU A 21 1.11 -11.08 -20.43
N THR A 22 2.24 -11.47 -19.84
CA THR A 22 3.45 -11.80 -20.60
C THR A 22 3.40 -13.17 -21.28
N LYS A 23 2.81 -14.15 -20.63
CA LYS A 23 2.69 -15.50 -21.18
C LYS A 23 1.54 -15.66 -22.16
N LYS A 24 0.52 -14.81 -22.04
CA LYS A 24 -0.69 -14.83 -22.89
C LYS A 24 -1.26 -16.24 -23.04
N GLU A 25 -1.33 -16.77 -24.25
CA GLU A 25 -1.85 -18.10 -24.56
C GLU A 25 -1.06 -19.26 -23.94
N LYS A 26 0.19 -19.01 -23.50
CA LYS A 26 1.04 -20.01 -22.84
C LYS A 26 0.86 -20.03 -21.31
N ALA A 27 0.07 -19.12 -20.76
CA ALA A 27 -0.23 -19.13 -19.34
C ALA A 27 -1.08 -20.37 -19.00
N ASP A 28 -0.72 -21.06 -17.90
CA ASP A 28 -1.54 -22.16 -17.40
C ASP A 28 -2.84 -21.67 -16.75
N ASP A 29 -3.80 -22.56 -16.57
CA ASP A 29 -5.11 -22.23 -15.99
C ASP A 29 -4.98 -21.65 -14.59
N ALA A 30 -4.06 -22.17 -13.78
CA ALA A 30 -3.82 -21.67 -12.42
C ALA A 30 -3.33 -20.21 -12.44
N THR A 31 -2.43 -19.86 -13.35
CA THR A 31 -1.95 -18.48 -13.54
C THR A 31 -3.08 -17.55 -13.96
N LEU A 32 -3.93 -17.98 -14.88
CA LEU A 32 -5.08 -17.19 -15.35
C LEU A 32 -6.09 -16.96 -14.23
N VAL A 33 -6.45 -17.99 -13.46
CA VAL A 33 -7.37 -17.90 -12.33
C VAL A 33 -6.80 -16.98 -11.25
N MET A 34 -5.52 -17.13 -10.88
CA MET A 34 -4.88 -16.29 -9.87
C MET A 34 -4.73 -14.85 -10.34
N SER A 35 -4.52 -14.63 -11.64
CA SER A 35 -4.51 -13.28 -12.23
C SER A 35 -5.88 -12.61 -12.08
N ASP A 36 -6.98 -13.31 -12.36
CA ASP A 36 -8.34 -12.77 -12.21
C ASP A 36 -8.65 -12.44 -10.74
N ILE A 37 -8.36 -13.35 -9.81
CA ILE A 37 -8.52 -13.13 -8.37
C ILE A 37 -7.70 -11.91 -7.92
N SER A 38 -6.47 -11.79 -8.39
CA SER A 38 -5.56 -10.69 -8.08
C SER A 38 -6.09 -9.34 -8.58
N ARG A 39 -6.63 -9.28 -9.78
CA ARG A 39 -7.25 -8.06 -10.33
C ARG A 39 -8.45 -7.64 -9.48
N LYS A 40 -9.30 -8.60 -9.09
CA LYS A 40 -10.46 -8.34 -8.23
C LYS A 40 -10.04 -7.85 -6.85
N ALA A 41 -8.99 -8.45 -6.28
CA ALA A 41 -8.45 -8.04 -4.98
C ALA A 41 -7.87 -6.61 -5.02
N LEU A 42 -7.11 -6.27 -6.05
CA LEU A 42 -6.58 -4.92 -6.23
C LEU A 42 -7.70 -3.89 -6.45
N LYS A 43 -8.71 -4.24 -7.25
CA LYS A 43 -9.89 -3.39 -7.44
C LYS A 43 -10.62 -3.15 -6.14
N LEU A 44 -10.85 -4.20 -5.35
CA LEU A 44 -11.51 -4.08 -4.04
C LEU A 44 -10.71 -3.19 -3.10
N THR A 45 -9.40 -3.36 -3.00
CA THR A 45 -8.53 -2.51 -2.19
C THR A 45 -8.64 -1.04 -2.59
N ARG A 46 -8.65 -0.77 -3.91
CA ARG A 46 -8.82 0.57 -4.44
C ARG A 46 -10.20 1.16 -4.09
N ASP A 47 -11.25 0.38 -4.28
CA ASP A 47 -12.63 0.82 -4.02
C ASP A 47 -12.83 1.14 -2.52
N VAL A 48 -12.30 0.29 -1.63
CA VAL A 48 -12.33 0.52 -0.17
C VAL A 48 -11.53 1.76 0.22
N ALA A 49 -10.31 1.93 -0.34
CA ALA A 49 -9.50 3.11 -0.08
C ALA A 49 -10.21 4.39 -0.54
N LYS A 50 -10.86 4.35 -1.69
CA LYS A 50 -11.64 5.47 -2.23
C LYS A 50 -12.80 5.83 -1.31
N GLU A 51 -13.56 4.84 -0.86
CA GLU A 51 -14.69 5.04 0.07
C GLU A 51 -14.23 5.63 1.40
N LEU A 52 -13.12 5.12 1.96
CA LEU A 52 -12.59 5.62 3.24
C LEU A 52 -12.05 7.06 3.16
N LEU A 53 -11.53 7.46 2.01
CA LEU A 53 -10.91 8.77 1.81
C LEU A 53 -11.86 9.80 1.20
N GLU A 54 -13.02 9.37 0.71
CA GLU A 54 -14.01 10.28 0.12
C GLU A 54 -14.39 11.38 1.11
N GLY A 55 -14.40 12.63 0.63
CA GLY A 55 -14.70 13.79 1.44
C GLY A 55 -13.60 14.20 2.44
N LYS A 56 -12.50 13.45 2.54
CA LYS A 56 -11.40 13.74 3.47
C LYS A 56 -10.17 14.33 2.79
N ILE A 57 -10.03 14.14 1.48
CA ILE A 57 -8.89 14.65 0.72
C ILE A 57 -9.11 16.12 0.41
N GLN A 58 -8.12 16.94 0.70
CA GLN A 58 -8.14 18.35 0.35
C GLN A 58 -8.09 18.53 -1.16
N PRO A 59 -8.91 19.43 -1.72
CA PRO A 59 -8.88 19.70 -3.16
C PRO A 59 -7.53 20.29 -3.57
N GLY A 60 -7.19 20.13 -4.83
CA GLY A 60 -6.04 20.76 -5.43
C GLY A 60 -6.17 22.29 -5.51
N PRO A 61 -5.10 22.99 -5.94
CA PRO A 61 -5.06 24.46 -5.98
C PRO A 61 -6.17 25.09 -6.83
N SER A 62 -6.64 24.37 -7.83
CA SER A 62 -7.73 24.81 -8.73
C SER A 62 -9.12 24.29 -8.30
N GLY A 63 -9.20 23.67 -7.13
CA GLY A 63 -10.45 23.09 -6.62
C GLY A 63 -10.82 21.73 -7.17
N GLU A 64 -9.94 21.12 -7.97
CA GLU A 64 -10.12 19.77 -8.54
C GLU A 64 -10.04 18.69 -7.45
N SER A 65 -10.80 17.63 -7.65
CA SER A 65 -10.73 16.45 -6.78
C SER A 65 -9.41 15.69 -7.01
N ARG A 66 -8.69 15.45 -5.94
CA ARG A 66 -7.44 14.67 -5.94
C ARG A 66 -7.63 13.24 -5.42
N LEU A 67 -8.86 12.83 -5.18
CA LEU A 67 -9.15 11.53 -4.55
C LEU A 67 -8.56 10.36 -5.34
N ASP A 68 -8.78 10.32 -6.66
CA ASP A 68 -8.27 9.24 -7.49
C ASP A 68 -6.74 9.22 -7.56
N GLU A 69 -6.10 10.38 -7.64
CA GLU A 69 -4.63 10.50 -7.62
C GLU A 69 -4.05 9.97 -6.30
N VAL A 70 -4.64 10.34 -5.17
CA VAL A 70 -4.18 9.91 -3.85
C VAL A 70 -4.38 8.41 -3.66
N VAL A 71 -5.55 7.91 -4.05
CA VAL A 71 -5.83 6.46 -4.00
C VAL A 71 -4.85 5.69 -4.88
N ASP A 72 -4.56 6.15 -6.08
CA ASP A 72 -3.58 5.51 -6.96
C ASP A 72 -2.20 5.45 -6.34
N LYS A 73 -1.72 6.53 -5.77
CA LYS A 73 -0.41 6.55 -5.09
C LYS A 73 -0.33 5.58 -3.91
N LEU A 74 -1.41 5.44 -3.14
CA LEU A 74 -1.44 4.58 -1.96
C LEU A 74 -1.56 3.10 -2.31
N VAL A 75 -2.24 2.73 -3.40
CA VAL A 75 -2.52 1.33 -3.76
C VAL A 75 -1.75 0.82 -4.96
N SER A 76 -1.03 1.65 -5.69
CA SER A 76 -0.27 1.25 -6.89
C SER A 76 0.94 0.36 -6.61
N GLY A 77 1.40 0.32 -5.35
CA GLY A 77 2.62 -0.38 -4.97
C GLY A 77 3.91 0.40 -5.27
N GLU A 78 3.81 1.66 -5.70
CA GLU A 78 4.98 2.55 -5.83
C GLU A 78 5.63 2.83 -4.47
N MET A 79 4.81 2.82 -3.43
CA MET A 79 5.27 2.92 -2.06
C MET A 79 5.41 1.53 -1.46
N ILE A 80 6.63 1.04 -1.37
CA ILE A 80 6.91 -0.23 -0.69
C ILE A 80 6.69 -0.07 0.82
N HIS A 81 6.34 -1.17 1.50
CA HIS A 81 6.03 -1.15 2.92
C HIS A 81 7.14 -0.57 3.82
N SER A 82 8.39 -0.65 3.38
CA SER A 82 9.54 -0.08 4.07
C SER A 82 9.79 1.40 3.79
N THR A 83 9.07 1.99 2.84
CA THR A 83 9.22 3.42 2.52
C THR A 83 8.52 4.26 3.58
N PRO A 84 9.23 5.10 4.34
CA PRO A 84 8.59 5.94 5.33
C PRO A 84 7.77 7.04 4.65
N LEU A 85 6.55 7.22 5.13
CA LEU A 85 5.69 8.35 4.75
C LEU A 85 5.74 9.38 5.87
N SER A 86 6.39 10.51 5.65
CA SER A 86 6.43 11.58 6.64
C SER A 86 5.10 12.32 6.72
N ALA A 87 4.86 13.03 7.83
CA ALA A 87 3.68 13.88 7.97
C ALA A 87 3.64 14.98 6.88
N ALA A 88 4.81 15.50 6.47
CA ALA A 88 4.90 16.48 5.40
C ALA A 88 4.51 15.87 4.06
N ASP A 89 4.97 14.65 3.75
CA ASP A 89 4.60 13.95 2.51
C ASP A 89 3.11 13.63 2.48
N ALA A 90 2.55 13.18 3.60
CA ALA A 90 1.12 12.92 3.71
C ALA A 90 0.27 14.18 3.51
N LYS A 91 0.70 15.33 4.06
CA LYS A 91 0.06 16.63 3.79
C LYS A 91 0.15 17.04 2.32
N ALA A 92 1.31 16.83 1.70
CA ALA A 92 1.51 17.14 0.28
C ALA A 92 0.58 16.30 -0.63
N LEU A 93 0.24 15.10 -0.23
CA LEU A 93 -0.76 14.27 -0.90
C LEU A 93 -2.21 14.76 -0.71
N GLY A 94 -2.44 15.70 0.20
CA GLY A 94 -3.79 16.19 0.52
C GLY A 94 -4.50 15.41 1.62
N LEU A 95 -3.80 14.52 2.34
CA LEU A 95 -4.36 13.79 3.47
C LEU A 95 -4.60 14.73 4.67
N PRO A 96 -5.68 14.53 5.44
CA PRO A 96 -6.00 15.35 6.61
C PRO A 96 -5.11 14.98 7.80
N ILE A 97 -3.87 15.43 7.78
CA ILE A 97 -2.87 15.13 8.80
C ILE A 97 -2.80 16.26 9.83
N SER A 98 -2.93 15.92 11.10
CA SER A 98 -2.60 16.79 12.22
C SER A 98 -1.26 16.36 12.83
N THR A 99 -0.41 17.34 13.09
CA THR A 99 0.86 17.16 13.84
C THR A 99 0.71 17.62 15.29
N ASP A 100 -0.48 18.03 15.68
CA ASP A 100 -0.80 18.43 17.04
C ASP A 100 -1.02 17.19 17.90
N PHE A 101 0.05 16.77 18.57
CA PHE A 101 0.10 15.54 19.32
C PHE A 101 0.24 15.85 20.80
N PRO A 102 -0.58 15.24 21.71
CA PRO A 102 -0.50 15.50 23.13
C PRO A 102 0.91 15.22 23.68
N GLN A 103 1.43 16.15 24.50
CA GLN A 103 2.75 16.02 25.11
C GLN A 103 2.87 14.78 25.97
N GLU A 104 1.81 14.39 26.64
CA GLU A 104 1.74 13.21 27.51
C GLU A 104 2.00 11.92 26.74
N VAL A 105 1.55 11.85 25.48
CA VAL A 105 1.81 10.69 24.63
C VAL A 105 3.29 10.64 24.23
N HIS A 106 3.91 11.77 23.92
CA HIS A 106 5.34 11.83 23.66
C HIS A 106 6.16 11.37 24.85
N GLU A 107 5.80 11.81 26.06
CA GLU A 107 6.46 11.41 27.30
C GLU A 107 6.28 9.91 27.56
N PHE A 108 5.08 9.38 27.36
CA PHE A 108 4.80 7.96 27.48
C PHE A 108 5.64 7.13 26.49
N MET A 109 5.73 7.55 25.24
CA MET A 109 6.51 6.84 24.22
C MET A 109 8.02 6.84 24.50
N LYS A 110 8.55 7.83 25.20
CA LYS A 110 9.96 7.86 25.61
C LYS A 110 10.31 6.76 26.62
N LEU A 111 9.33 6.19 27.32
CA LEU A 111 9.53 5.07 28.24
C LEU A 111 9.84 3.77 27.50
N PHE A 112 9.46 3.66 26.25
CA PHE A 112 9.76 2.50 25.41
C PHE A 112 11.12 2.70 24.77
N LYS A 113 12.15 2.07 25.35
CA LYS A 113 13.46 2.02 24.72
C LYS A 113 13.38 1.14 23.47
N PRO A 114 13.90 1.61 22.33
CA PRO A 114 14.01 0.73 21.18
C PRO A 114 14.87 -0.47 21.57
N VAL A 115 14.28 -1.65 21.44
CA VAL A 115 15.05 -2.90 21.56
C VAL A 115 15.98 -2.89 20.36
N LYS A 116 17.28 -2.64 20.60
CA LYS A 116 18.30 -2.94 19.62
C LYS A 116 18.28 -4.44 19.42
N LYS A 117 17.57 -4.91 18.41
CA LYS A 117 17.84 -6.24 17.88
C LYS A 117 19.27 -6.17 17.36
N ASN A 118 20.17 -6.80 18.08
CA ASN A 118 21.43 -7.21 17.47
C ASN A 118 21.05 -8.23 16.40
N VAL A 119 20.82 -7.72 15.19
CA VAL A 119 20.77 -8.58 14.03
C VAL A 119 22.21 -8.94 13.78
N GLU A 120 22.64 -10.08 14.32
CA GLU A 120 23.86 -10.72 13.85
C GLU A 120 23.57 -11.12 12.41
N TYR A 121 24.12 -10.35 11.49
CA TYR A 121 24.21 -10.80 10.11
C TYR A 121 25.18 -11.96 10.15
N VAL A 122 24.66 -13.18 10.05
CA VAL A 122 25.48 -14.34 9.75
C VAL A 122 25.94 -14.18 8.31
N GLU A 123 27.20 -13.84 8.14
CA GLU A 123 27.87 -13.89 6.85
C GLU A 123 27.92 -15.33 6.30
#